data_ac6a1fa14fde020b6d06774dd00ed1b7
#
_entry.id   ac6a1fa14fde020b6d06774dd00ed1b7
#
_cell.length_a   1.000
_cell.length_b   1.000
_cell.length_c   1.000
_cell.angle_alpha   90.00
_cell.angle_beta   90.00
_cell.angle_gamma   90.00
#
_symmetry.space_group_name_H-M   'P 1'
#
loop_
_entity.id
_entity.type
_entity.pdbx_description
1 polymer ?
#
loop_
_entity_poly.entity_id
_entity_poly.type
_entity_poly.pdbx_seq_one_letter_code
_entity_poly.pdbx_strand_id
1 'polypeptide(L)'
;MKSDNINHIGICGHRGSGRNTIAYLIANSLEYLLTTEFDKCEYHNKFTGWCDDIINDESAVYNLSLSKVYIESFSDDIKSYISLLTGIPLTHLYSDYCKEHIAINLKDLSEVLIKDIDPALIISREKLFELRNTKKITQILTDLYISLGDFILYFGYDVMQRFFGANFWIKSLKQNETKWDKNWNNDIVYKIYPDVKTECERDYIKDRGGLVIKVNRPTHKKTTSPLSKDIDYQEDMIINSVEGLYDIENTIYCTCMNIMNRNQ
;
A
#
# COMPACT_ATOMS: atom_id res chain seq x y z
N MET A 1 3.31 -1.07 -31.11
CA MET A 1 2.99 -1.00 -29.68
C MET A 1 2.35 -2.35 -29.34
N LYS A 2 3.05 -3.25 -28.64
CA LYS A 2 2.39 -4.43 -28.06
C LYS A 2 1.47 -3.89 -26.95
N SER A 3 0.18 -4.14 -27.05
CA SER A 3 -0.76 -3.88 -25.96
C SER A 3 -0.30 -4.70 -24.76
N ASP A 4 -0.05 -4.02 -23.67
CA ASP A 4 0.34 -4.65 -22.42
C ASP A 4 -0.79 -5.58 -21.99
N ASN A 5 -0.61 -6.90 -22.19
CA ASN A 5 -1.51 -7.95 -21.70
C ASN A 5 -1.34 -8.16 -20.18
N ILE A 6 -0.95 -7.11 -19.46
CA ILE A 6 -0.79 -7.17 -18.01
C ILE A 6 -2.13 -6.81 -17.35
N ASN A 7 -2.58 -7.68 -16.45
CA ASN A 7 -3.79 -7.47 -15.69
C ASN A 7 -3.49 -6.67 -14.42
N HIS A 8 -4.17 -5.56 -14.23
CA HIS A 8 -3.98 -4.66 -13.09
C HIS A 8 -4.99 -4.94 -11.98
N ILE A 9 -4.52 -5.06 -10.74
CA ILE A 9 -5.35 -5.32 -9.57
C ILE A 9 -5.03 -4.27 -8.50
N GLY A 10 -5.99 -3.43 -8.17
CA GLY A 10 -5.88 -2.47 -7.08
C GLY A 10 -6.51 -3.00 -5.79
N ILE A 11 -5.84 -2.79 -4.66
CA ILE A 11 -6.38 -3.12 -3.35
C ILE A 11 -6.55 -1.84 -2.55
N CYS A 12 -7.78 -1.57 -2.14
CA CYS A 12 -8.14 -0.42 -1.33
C CYS A 12 -8.73 -0.85 0.03
N GLY A 13 -8.91 0.10 0.93
CA GLY A 13 -9.44 -0.13 2.27
C GLY A 13 -8.83 0.82 3.30
N HIS A 14 -9.35 0.79 4.51
CA HIS A 14 -8.86 1.64 5.59
C HIS A 14 -7.45 1.23 6.05
N ARG A 15 -6.73 2.15 6.70
CA ARG A 15 -5.45 1.84 7.37
C ARG A 15 -5.66 0.71 8.38
N GLY A 16 -4.76 -0.28 8.39
CA GLY A 16 -4.89 -1.45 9.27
C GLY A 16 -5.91 -2.50 8.82
N SER A 17 -6.55 -2.36 7.64
CA SER A 17 -7.46 -3.38 7.13
C SER A 17 -6.76 -4.66 6.63
N GLY A 18 -5.42 -4.68 6.56
CA GLY A 18 -4.65 -5.83 6.07
C GLY A 18 -4.45 -5.84 4.56
N ARG A 19 -4.51 -4.70 3.87
CA ARG A 19 -4.34 -4.59 2.41
C ARG A 19 -3.06 -5.24 1.90
N ASN A 20 -1.93 -4.98 2.55
CA ASN A 20 -0.63 -5.55 2.14
C ASN A 20 -0.63 -7.06 2.31
N THR A 21 -1.16 -7.56 3.42
CA THR A 21 -1.34 -8.98 3.70
C THR A 21 -2.19 -9.66 2.62
N ILE A 22 -3.33 -9.06 2.30
CA ILE A 22 -4.24 -9.58 1.25
C ILE A 22 -3.56 -9.54 -0.13
N ALA A 23 -2.82 -8.47 -0.44
CA ALA A 23 -2.05 -8.38 -1.68
C ALA A 23 -1.01 -9.50 -1.80
N TYR A 24 -0.28 -9.76 -0.73
CA TYR A 24 0.71 -10.84 -0.65
C TYR A 24 0.07 -12.21 -0.87
N LEU A 25 -1.04 -12.50 -0.18
CA LEU A 25 -1.74 -13.78 -0.31
C LEU A 25 -2.33 -13.96 -1.72
N ILE A 26 -2.92 -12.92 -2.31
CA ILE A 26 -3.43 -12.96 -3.69
C ILE A 26 -2.27 -13.19 -4.67
N ALA A 27 -1.13 -12.49 -4.49
CA ALA A 27 0.03 -12.63 -5.37
C ALA A 27 0.59 -14.05 -5.38
N ASN A 28 0.83 -14.63 -4.21
CA ASN A 28 1.32 -16.00 -4.08
C ASN A 28 0.33 -17.02 -4.62
N SER A 29 -0.97 -16.81 -4.35
CA SER A 29 -2.03 -17.71 -4.86
C SER A 29 -2.13 -17.66 -6.39
N LEU A 30 -2.09 -16.46 -7.00
CA LEU A 30 -2.07 -16.32 -8.47
C LEU A 30 -0.82 -16.94 -9.07
N GLU A 31 0.36 -16.70 -8.48
CA GLU A 31 1.62 -17.33 -8.93
C GLU A 31 1.51 -18.86 -8.91
N TYR A 32 1.03 -19.44 -7.80
CA TYR A 32 0.82 -20.88 -7.69
C TYR A 32 -0.14 -21.41 -8.76
N LEU A 33 -1.30 -20.77 -8.93
CA LEU A 33 -2.32 -21.18 -9.91
C LEU A 33 -1.87 -21.04 -11.36
N LEU A 34 -0.92 -20.15 -11.65
CA LEU A 34 -0.39 -19.93 -13.00
C LEU A 34 0.79 -20.85 -13.34
N THR A 35 1.52 -21.34 -12.33
CA THR A 35 2.78 -22.06 -12.55
C THR A 35 2.71 -23.54 -12.20
N THR A 36 1.66 -24.00 -11.50
CA THR A 36 1.51 -25.37 -11.06
C THR A 36 0.14 -25.94 -11.44
N GLU A 37 0.06 -27.26 -11.59
CA GLU A 37 -1.25 -27.94 -11.62
C GLU A 37 -1.88 -27.86 -10.23
N PHE A 38 -3.15 -27.45 -10.19
CA PHE A 38 -3.84 -27.24 -8.92
C PHE A 38 -4.06 -28.56 -8.16
N ASP A 39 -3.46 -28.66 -6.98
CA ASP A 39 -3.75 -29.65 -5.95
C ASP A 39 -4.22 -28.96 -4.67
N LYS A 40 -5.39 -29.36 -4.16
CA LYS A 40 -6.00 -28.70 -3.00
C LYS A 40 -5.16 -28.87 -1.72
N CYS A 41 -4.56 -30.04 -1.52
CA CYS A 41 -3.75 -30.31 -0.32
C CYS A 41 -2.44 -29.52 -0.38
N GLU A 42 -1.80 -29.49 -1.55
CA GLU A 42 -0.58 -28.71 -1.74
C GLU A 42 -0.87 -27.21 -1.60
N TYR A 43 -1.96 -26.70 -2.19
CA TYR A 43 -2.37 -25.31 -2.04
C TYR A 43 -2.57 -24.92 -0.57
N HIS A 44 -3.28 -25.77 0.19
CA HIS A 44 -3.48 -25.53 1.63
C HIS A 44 -2.17 -25.45 2.39
N ASN A 45 -1.23 -26.36 2.14
CA ASN A 45 0.09 -26.34 2.78
C ASN A 45 0.88 -25.10 2.41
N LYS A 46 0.85 -24.68 1.15
CA LYS A 46 1.49 -23.44 0.68
C LYS A 46 0.86 -22.22 1.33
N PHE A 47 -0.48 -22.16 1.36
CA PHE A 47 -1.20 -21.04 1.96
C PHE A 47 -0.86 -20.89 3.44
N THR A 48 -0.82 -21.99 4.19
CA THR A 48 -0.38 -22.00 5.59
C THR A 48 1.05 -21.46 5.72
N GLY A 49 1.98 -21.91 4.88
CA GLY A 49 3.35 -21.38 4.86
C GLY A 49 3.41 -19.88 4.60
N TRP A 50 2.63 -19.35 3.67
CA TRP A 50 2.56 -17.90 3.41
C TRP A 50 2.00 -17.11 4.61
N CYS A 51 1.04 -17.69 5.33
CA CYS A 51 0.55 -17.10 6.58
C CYS A 51 1.63 -17.08 7.66
N ASP A 52 2.39 -18.16 7.79
CA ASP A 52 3.51 -18.27 8.75
C ASP A 52 4.61 -17.26 8.41
N ASP A 53 4.94 -17.06 7.12
CA ASP A 53 5.89 -16.06 6.68
C ASP A 53 5.49 -14.66 7.14
N ILE A 54 4.21 -14.30 6.97
CA ILE A 54 3.67 -12.99 7.40
C ILE A 54 3.74 -12.82 8.91
N ILE A 55 3.43 -13.88 9.67
CA ILE A 55 3.43 -13.85 11.14
C ILE A 55 4.84 -13.70 11.69
N ASN A 56 5.80 -14.39 11.07
CA ASN A 56 7.19 -14.39 11.52
C ASN A 56 7.97 -13.16 11.06
N ASP A 57 7.64 -12.62 9.88
CA ASP A 57 8.29 -11.44 9.32
C ASP A 57 7.29 -10.58 8.52
N GLU A 58 6.83 -9.48 9.10
CA GLU A 58 5.96 -8.52 8.42
C GLU A 58 6.58 -7.96 7.13
N SER A 59 7.92 -8.01 7.00
CA SER A 59 8.60 -7.54 5.79
C SER A 59 8.47 -8.50 4.61
N ALA A 60 8.06 -9.74 4.82
CA ALA A 60 7.84 -10.73 3.76
C ALA A 60 6.90 -10.20 2.66
N VAL A 61 5.89 -9.42 3.04
CA VAL A 61 4.93 -8.81 2.09
C VAL A 61 5.56 -7.83 1.09
N TYR A 62 6.79 -7.37 1.33
CA TYR A 62 7.49 -6.39 0.49
C TYR A 62 8.66 -7.00 -0.31
N ASN A 63 9.04 -8.25 -0.03
CA ASN A 63 10.22 -8.90 -0.59
C ASN A 63 9.87 -10.05 -1.55
N LEU A 64 8.74 -9.95 -2.22
CA LEU A 64 8.28 -10.98 -3.14
C LEU A 64 9.07 -10.97 -4.45
N SER A 65 9.60 -12.14 -4.80
CA SER A 65 10.20 -12.41 -6.11
C SER A 65 9.38 -13.50 -6.80
N LEU A 66 8.36 -13.09 -7.54
CA LEU A 66 7.48 -13.95 -8.30
C LEU A 66 7.77 -13.82 -9.79
N SER A 67 7.43 -14.84 -10.58
CA SER A 67 7.76 -14.91 -12.02
C SER A 67 6.63 -14.33 -12.88
N LYS A 68 5.40 -14.43 -12.44
CA LYS A 68 4.19 -14.04 -13.18
C LYS A 68 3.42 -12.88 -12.55
N VAL A 69 3.65 -12.61 -11.26
CA VAL A 69 2.94 -11.60 -10.50
C VAL A 69 3.91 -10.59 -9.93
N TYR A 70 3.61 -9.31 -10.07
CA TYR A 70 4.39 -8.21 -9.51
C TYR A 70 3.56 -7.33 -8.59
N ILE A 71 4.10 -7.02 -7.40
CA ILE A 71 3.50 -6.08 -6.46
C ILE A 71 4.23 -4.75 -6.59
N GLU A 72 3.48 -3.67 -6.82
CA GLU A 72 3.99 -2.31 -6.92
C GLU A 72 3.09 -1.36 -6.13
N SER A 73 3.66 -0.52 -5.28
CA SER A 73 2.89 0.41 -4.47
C SER A 73 2.97 1.82 -5.04
N PHE A 74 1.85 2.53 -5.13
CA PHE A 74 1.81 3.96 -5.46
C PHE A 74 2.62 4.81 -4.48
N SER A 75 2.83 4.31 -3.26
CA SER A 75 3.62 5.00 -2.24
C SER A 75 5.12 4.67 -2.24
N ASP A 76 5.62 3.82 -3.13
CA ASP A 76 7.04 3.42 -3.12
C ASP A 76 7.96 4.60 -3.47
N ASP A 77 7.59 5.40 -4.45
CA ASP A 77 8.32 6.63 -4.78
C ASP A 77 8.26 7.64 -3.61
N ILE A 78 7.10 7.76 -2.95
CA ILE A 78 6.96 8.62 -1.76
C ILE A 78 7.95 8.20 -0.69
N LYS A 79 8.02 6.91 -0.37
CA LYS A 79 8.94 6.37 0.63
C LYS A 79 10.40 6.58 0.22
N SER A 80 10.73 6.36 -1.03
CA SER A 80 12.07 6.59 -1.57
C SER A 80 12.50 8.04 -1.42
N TYR A 81 11.64 8.99 -1.74
CA TYR A 81 11.93 10.43 -1.53
C TYR A 81 12.05 10.78 -0.06
N ILE A 82 11.20 10.24 0.81
CA ILE A 82 11.28 10.48 2.26
C ILE A 82 12.59 9.90 2.80
N SER A 83 12.97 8.70 2.42
CA SER A 83 14.25 8.10 2.81
C SER A 83 15.44 8.99 2.42
N LEU A 84 15.42 9.50 1.19
CA LEU A 84 16.47 10.41 0.70
C LEU A 84 16.51 11.73 1.49
N LEU A 85 15.35 12.30 1.80
CA LEU A 85 15.28 13.60 2.49
C LEU A 85 15.60 13.50 3.98
N THR A 86 15.24 12.41 4.63
CA THR A 86 15.32 12.27 6.09
C THR A 86 16.45 11.36 6.56
N GLY A 87 17.05 10.58 5.65
CA GLY A 87 18.03 9.56 6.01
C GLY A 87 17.42 8.31 6.68
N ILE A 88 16.08 8.23 6.81
CA ILE A 88 15.41 7.05 7.36
C ILE A 88 15.57 5.88 6.38
N PRO A 89 16.04 4.70 6.84
CA PRO A 89 16.13 3.52 5.99
C PRO A 89 14.78 3.15 5.37
N LEU A 90 14.77 2.73 4.10
CA LEU A 90 13.55 2.30 3.40
C LEU A 90 12.81 1.19 4.16
N THR A 91 13.52 0.27 4.78
CA THR A 91 12.94 -0.81 5.60
C THR A 91 12.04 -0.28 6.71
N HIS A 92 12.41 0.83 7.35
CA HIS A 92 11.57 1.48 8.37
C HIS A 92 10.29 2.10 7.77
N LEU A 93 10.37 2.60 6.53
CA LEU A 93 9.21 3.18 5.83
C LEU A 93 8.19 2.14 5.38
N TYR A 94 8.58 0.87 5.35
CA TYR A 94 7.66 -0.25 5.09
C TYR A 94 7.11 -0.86 6.39
N SER A 95 7.85 -0.87 7.48
CA SER A 95 7.44 -1.42 8.77
C SER A 95 6.28 -0.63 9.39
N ASP A 96 5.18 -1.29 9.71
CA ASP A 96 4.05 -0.65 10.38
C ASP A 96 4.41 -0.26 11.82
N TYR A 97 5.24 -1.05 12.50
CA TYR A 97 5.80 -0.69 13.80
C TYR A 97 6.59 0.62 13.73
N CYS A 98 7.52 0.75 12.79
CA CYS A 98 8.32 1.97 12.63
C CYS A 98 7.46 3.19 12.28
N LYS A 99 6.42 3.03 11.46
CA LYS A 99 5.50 4.12 11.10
C LYS A 99 4.76 4.70 12.31
N GLU A 100 4.52 3.88 13.33
CA GLU A 100 3.82 4.30 14.54
C GLU A 100 4.78 4.83 15.62
N HIS A 101 6.01 4.30 15.70
CA HIS A 101 6.95 4.57 16.78
C HIS A 101 8.10 5.51 16.42
N ILE A 102 8.34 5.79 15.13
CA ILE A 102 9.27 6.82 14.70
C ILE A 102 8.53 8.15 14.61
N ALA A 103 9.02 9.15 15.30
CA ALA A 103 8.53 10.52 15.20
C ALA A 103 9.53 11.41 14.45
N ILE A 104 8.99 12.26 13.59
CA ILE A 104 9.75 13.23 12.80
C ILE A 104 9.54 14.60 13.40
N ASN A 105 10.64 15.29 13.71
CA ASN A 105 10.63 16.70 14.06
C ASN A 105 10.42 17.52 12.78
N LEU A 106 9.33 18.25 12.71
CA LEU A 106 9.01 19.07 11.53
C LEU A 106 9.92 20.29 11.37
N LYS A 107 10.60 20.73 12.43
CA LYS A 107 11.56 21.82 12.37
C LYS A 107 12.87 21.39 11.72
N ASP A 108 13.30 20.18 12.01
CA ASP A 108 14.50 19.59 11.42
C ASP A 108 14.17 18.23 10.81
N LEU A 109 13.83 18.25 9.53
CA LEU A 109 13.50 17.05 8.78
C LEU A 109 14.67 16.07 8.62
N SER A 110 15.89 16.47 8.99
CA SER A 110 17.06 15.60 8.98
C SER A 110 17.16 14.74 10.24
N GLU A 111 16.48 15.13 11.32
CA GLU A 111 16.49 14.41 12.58
C GLU A 111 15.28 13.50 12.73
N VAL A 112 15.54 12.20 12.77
CA VAL A 112 14.55 11.18 13.08
C VAL A 112 14.73 10.74 14.51
N LEU A 113 13.70 10.92 15.32
CA LEU A 113 13.69 10.44 16.68
C LEU A 113 13.04 9.05 16.72
N ILE A 114 13.88 8.04 16.98
CA ILE A 114 13.41 6.68 17.28
C ILE A 114 13.35 6.60 18.80
N LYS A 115 12.21 6.75 19.42
CA LYS A 115 12.05 6.50 20.85
C LYS A 115 10.64 6.55 21.38
N ASP A 116 10.53 6.09 22.62
CA ASP A 116 9.48 6.28 23.62
C ASP A 116 9.14 7.78 23.83
N ILE A 117 8.66 8.42 22.77
CA ILE A 117 8.12 9.77 22.84
C ILE A 117 6.73 9.62 23.43
N ASP A 118 6.44 10.45 24.42
CA ASP A 118 5.09 10.54 24.96
C ASP A 118 4.09 10.75 23.80
N PRO A 119 3.14 9.83 23.58
CA PRO A 119 2.16 9.96 22.51
C PRO A 119 1.39 11.28 22.53
N ALA A 120 1.30 11.93 23.69
CA ALA A 120 0.68 13.25 23.83
C ALA A 120 1.46 14.38 23.12
N LEU A 121 2.72 14.17 22.82
CA LEU A 121 3.57 15.13 22.08
C LEU A 121 3.51 14.94 20.58
N ILE A 122 2.95 13.83 20.10
CA ILE A 122 2.82 13.55 18.67
C ILE A 122 1.56 14.22 18.15
N ILE A 123 1.71 15.09 17.17
CA ILE A 123 0.58 15.72 16.49
C ILE A 123 0.09 14.81 15.38
N SER A 124 -1.22 14.51 15.39
CA SER A 124 -1.85 13.83 14.27
C SER A 124 -1.85 14.76 13.03
N ARG A 125 -1.88 14.11 11.85
CA ARG A 125 -2.00 14.81 10.56
C ARG A 125 -3.23 15.72 10.51
N GLU A 126 -4.37 15.28 11.06
CA GLU A 126 -5.60 16.07 11.12
C GLU A 126 -5.37 17.38 11.87
N LYS A 127 -4.71 17.31 13.01
CA LYS A 127 -4.40 18.48 13.83
C LYS A 127 -3.39 19.40 13.17
N LEU A 128 -2.42 18.82 12.42
CA LEU A 128 -1.49 19.59 11.60
C LEU A 128 -2.23 20.36 10.50
N PHE A 129 -3.23 19.71 9.88
CA PHE A 129 -4.06 20.34 8.85
C PHE A 129 -4.95 21.44 9.42
N GLU A 130 -5.54 21.25 10.59
CA GLU A 130 -6.30 22.28 11.31
C GLU A 130 -5.41 23.47 11.68
N LEU A 131 -4.24 23.23 12.23
CA LEU A 131 -3.27 24.27 12.60
C LEU A 131 -2.83 25.11 11.39
N ARG A 132 -2.68 24.49 10.24
CA ARG A 132 -2.29 25.15 8.98
C ARG A 132 -3.33 26.17 8.51
N ASN A 133 -4.60 25.92 8.74
CA ASN A 133 -5.70 26.83 8.36
C ASN A 133 -5.82 28.03 9.31
N THR A 134 -5.20 27.97 10.45
CA THR A 134 -5.14 29.06 11.41
C THR A 134 -3.79 29.77 11.27
N LYS A 135 -3.71 30.92 10.65
CA LYS A 135 -2.51 31.74 10.35
C LYS A 135 -1.44 31.89 11.49
N LYS A 136 -1.50 31.07 12.54
CA LYS A 136 -0.57 31.05 13.70
C LYS A 136 0.55 30.01 13.57
N ILE A 137 0.76 29.42 12.40
CA ILE A 137 1.60 28.23 12.19
C ILE A 137 3.07 28.43 12.48
N THR A 138 3.63 29.59 12.15
CA THR A 138 5.09 29.80 12.22
C THR A 138 5.67 29.74 13.64
N GLN A 139 4.86 30.02 14.66
CA GLN A 139 5.32 30.00 16.07
C GLN A 139 5.13 28.64 16.77
N ILE A 140 4.21 27.78 16.26
CA ILE A 140 3.85 26.51 16.91
C ILE A 140 4.67 25.34 16.38
N LEU A 141 5.21 25.46 15.16
CA LEU A 141 5.95 24.37 14.48
C LEU A 141 7.34 24.08 15.04
N THR A 142 7.81 24.85 16.00
CA THR A 142 9.21 24.75 16.46
C THR A 142 9.53 23.48 17.25
N ASP A 143 8.50 22.80 17.82
CA ASP A 143 8.69 21.61 18.64
C ASP A 143 7.63 20.53 18.36
N LEU A 144 7.13 20.46 17.13
CA LEU A 144 6.09 19.53 16.75
C LEU A 144 6.65 18.26 16.11
N TYR A 145 6.24 17.15 16.67
CA TYR A 145 6.54 15.83 16.15
C TYR A 145 5.33 15.22 15.44
N ILE A 146 5.54 14.57 14.34
CA ILE A 146 4.55 13.82 13.60
C ILE A 146 5.01 12.36 13.46
N SER A 147 4.10 11.39 13.55
CA SER A 147 4.46 10.00 13.30
C SER A 147 4.98 9.83 11.87
N LEU A 148 5.91 8.91 11.66
CA LEU A 148 6.44 8.61 10.33
C LEU A 148 5.31 8.25 9.35
N GLY A 149 4.30 7.48 9.81
CA GLY A 149 3.16 7.12 8.99
C GLY A 149 2.32 8.32 8.55
N ASP A 150 2.07 9.26 9.45
CA ASP A 150 1.33 10.49 9.12
C ASP A 150 2.17 11.42 8.26
N PHE A 151 3.49 11.46 8.48
CA PHE A 151 4.41 12.22 7.62
C PHE A 151 4.42 11.71 6.17
N ILE A 152 4.43 10.39 5.97
CA ILE A 152 4.31 9.79 4.63
C ILE A 152 3.03 10.26 3.93
N LEU A 153 1.91 10.26 4.65
CA LEU A 153 0.64 10.72 4.11
C LEU A 153 0.63 12.23 3.84
N TYR A 154 1.11 13.01 4.80
CA TYR A 154 1.18 14.47 4.67
C TYR A 154 2.09 14.88 3.50
N PHE A 155 3.32 14.39 3.48
CA PHE A 155 4.28 14.72 2.43
C PHE A 155 3.80 14.24 1.06
N GLY A 156 3.40 12.96 0.96
CA GLY A 156 3.04 12.35 -0.32
C GLY A 156 1.77 12.91 -0.94
N TYR A 157 0.73 13.08 -0.14
CA TYR A 157 -0.60 13.42 -0.67
C TYR A 157 -0.98 14.89 -0.47
N ASP A 158 -0.61 15.52 0.66
CA ASP A 158 -0.98 16.92 0.86
C ASP A 158 0.05 17.87 0.25
N VAL A 159 1.35 17.62 0.44
CA VAL A 159 2.40 18.51 -0.06
C VAL A 159 2.64 18.28 -1.55
N MET A 160 3.07 17.06 -1.93
CA MET A 160 3.52 16.80 -3.30
C MET A 160 2.38 16.90 -4.32
N GLN A 161 1.19 16.36 -4.03
CA GLN A 161 0.06 16.48 -4.94
C GLN A 161 -0.45 17.92 -5.07
N ARG A 162 -0.34 18.72 -4.01
CA ARG A 162 -0.72 20.13 -4.09
C ARG A 162 0.20 20.94 -4.99
N PHE A 163 1.52 20.68 -4.94
CA PHE A 163 2.48 21.44 -5.77
C PHE A 163 2.59 20.92 -7.20
N PHE A 164 2.43 19.61 -7.42
CA PHE A 164 2.68 18.95 -8.70
C PHE A 164 1.43 18.34 -9.34
N GLY A 165 0.28 18.46 -8.67
CA GLY A 165 -1.00 17.92 -9.12
C GLY A 165 -1.31 16.51 -8.63
N ALA A 166 -2.61 16.17 -8.61
CA ALA A 166 -3.13 14.91 -8.07
C ALA A 166 -2.52 13.65 -8.72
N ASN A 167 -2.12 13.76 -9.99
CA ASN A 167 -1.54 12.66 -10.78
C ASN A 167 -0.02 12.54 -10.67
N PHE A 168 0.63 13.27 -9.74
CA PHE A 168 2.09 13.31 -9.66
C PHE A 168 2.70 11.91 -9.50
N TRP A 169 2.21 11.12 -8.54
CA TRP A 169 2.74 9.78 -8.29
C TRP A 169 2.44 8.79 -9.41
N ILE A 170 1.29 8.94 -10.07
CA ILE A 170 0.96 8.14 -11.26
C ILE A 170 1.91 8.43 -12.42
N LYS A 171 2.30 9.70 -12.60
CA LYS A 171 3.32 10.06 -13.60
C LYS A 171 4.68 9.47 -13.27
N SER A 172 5.07 9.50 -11.99
CA SER A 172 6.32 8.89 -11.50
C SER A 172 6.32 7.38 -11.77
N LEU A 173 5.25 6.69 -11.38
CA LEU A 173 5.07 5.26 -11.63
C LEU A 173 5.17 4.92 -13.12
N LYS A 174 4.50 5.66 -14.01
CA LYS A 174 4.58 5.48 -15.47
C LYS A 174 6.00 5.69 -16.01
N GLN A 175 6.76 6.63 -15.46
CA GLN A 175 8.16 6.84 -15.85
C GLN A 175 9.05 5.66 -15.42
N ASN A 176 8.77 5.08 -14.26
CA ASN A 176 9.47 3.91 -13.78
C ASN A 176 9.13 2.68 -14.63
N GLU A 177 7.87 2.44 -14.96
CA GLU A 177 7.45 1.37 -15.87
C GLU A 177 8.26 1.39 -17.17
N THR A 178 8.42 2.55 -17.81
CA THR A 178 9.20 2.65 -19.07
C THR A 178 10.68 2.33 -18.92
N LYS A 179 11.26 2.47 -17.72
CA LYS A 179 12.64 2.10 -17.42
C LYS A 179 12.78 0.61 -17.14
N TRP A 180 11.78 0.02 -16.49
CA TRP A 180 11.76 -1.39 -16.11
C TRP A 180 11.45 -2.32 -17.27
N ASP A 181 10.57 -1.91 -18.21
CA ASP A 181 10.21 -2.68 -19.41
C ASP A 181 11.40 -3.08 -20.29
N LYS A 182 12.54 -2.39 -20.13
CA LYS A 182 13.78 -2.72 -20.89
C LYS A 182 14.58 -3.87 -20.29
N ASN A 183 14.36 -4.22 -19.05
CA ASN A 183 15.17 -5.16 -18.29
C ASN A 183 14.41 -6.38 -17.74
N TRP A 184 13.08 -6.37 -17.83
CA TRP A 184 12.26 -7.43 -17.26
C TRP A 184 11.74 -8.41 -18.30
N ASN A 185 11.72 -9.69 -17.92
CA ASN A 185 11.11 -10.75 -18.70
C ASN A 185 9.66 -10.40 -19.01
N ASN A 186 9.26 -10.56 -20.28
CA ASN A 186 7.89 -10.38 -20.80
C ASN A 186 6.85 -11.35 -20.18
N ASP A 187 7.13 -11.90 -19.01
CA ASP A 187 6.38 -13.00 -18.42
C ASP A 187 5.41 -12.56 -17.31
N ILE A 188 5.42 -11.27 -16.91
CA ILE A 188 4.48 -10.76 -15.90
C ILE A 188 3.07 -10.72 -16.48
N VAL A 189 2.16 -11.39 -15.79
CA VAL A 189 0.74 -11.51 -16.17
C VAL A 189 -0.14 -10.59 -15.31
N TYR A 190 0.25 -10.37 -14.05
CA TYR A 190 -0.50 -9.55 -13.09
C TYR A 190 0.38 -8.52 -12.41
N LYS A 191 -0.14 -7.29 -12.27
CA LYS A 191 0.39 -6.25 -11.38
C LYS A 191 -0.61 -5.94 -10.28
N ILE A 192 -0.18 -6.00 -9.02
CA ILE A 192 -1.01 -5.76 -7.85
C ILE A 192 -0.54 -4.48 -7.17
N TYR A 193 -1.48 -3.57 -6.89
CA TYR A 193 -1.27 -2.29 -6.21
C TYR A 193 -1.95 -2.33 -4.85
N PRO A 194 -1.21 -2.55 -3.74
CA PRO A 194 -1.80 -2.81 -2.42
C PRO A 194 -2.32 -1.56 -1.70
N ASP A 195 -2.15 -0.37 -2.28
CA ASP A 195 -2.33 0.88 -1.55
C ASP A 195 -3.13 1.95 -2.30
N VAL A 196 -4.15 1.55 -3.04
CA VAL A 196 -5.06 2.49 -3.71
C VAL A 196 -5.75 3.39 -2.67
N LYS A 197 -5.50 4.70 -2.75
CA LYS A 197 -5.96 5.70 -1.77
C LYS A 197 -6.67 6.90 -2.38
N THR A 198 -6.54 7.11 -3.68
CA THR A 198 -7.09 8.27 -4.39
C THR A 198 -7.91 7.84 -5.61
N GLU A 199 -8.79 8.72 -6.07
CA GLU A 199 -9.54 8.50 -7.30
C GLU A 199 -8.62 8.36 -8.51
N CYS A 200 -7.56 9.14 -8.57
CA CYS A 200 -6.59 9.08 -9.66
C CYS A 200 -5.89 7.71 -9.74
N GLU A 201 -5.57 7.10 -8.58
CA GLU A 201 -4.99 5.76 -8.52
C GLU A 201 -6.00 4.69 -8.93
N ARG A 202 -7.26 4.81 -8.50
CA ARG A 202 -8.36 3.97 -8.96
C ARG A 202 -8.52 4.06 -10.48
N ASP A 203 -8.62 5.27 -11.00
CA ASP A 203 -8.84 5.53 -12.43
C ASP A 203 -7.67 4.99 -13.26
N TYR A 204 -6.43 5.13 -12.77
CA TYR A 204 -5.26 4.53 -13.40
C TYR A 204 -5.39 3.02 -13.61
N ILE A 205 -5.96 2.30 -12.64
CA ILE A 205 -6.19 0.86 -12.72
C ILE A 205 -7.36 0.56 -13.65
N LYS A 206 -8.49 1.26 -13.48
CA LYS A 206 -9.70 1.07 -14.29
C LYS A 206 -9.49 1.36 -15.78
N ASP A 207 -8.75 2.41 -16.11
CA ASP A 207 -8.40 2.77 -17.49
C ASP A 207 -7.60 1.69 -18.22
N ARG A 208 -6.97 0.77 -17.47
CA ARG A 208 -6.25 -0.40 -17.97
C ARG A 208 -7.08 -1.68 -17.97
N GLY A 209 -8.40 -1.57 -17.77
CA GLY A 209 -9.29 -2.72 -17.64
C GLY A 209 -9.11 -3.50 -16.33
N GLY A 210 -8.38 -2.92 -15.35
CA GLY A 210 -8.07 -3.57 -14.10
C GLY A 210 -9.24 -3.63 -13.12
N LEU A 211 -9.02 -4.41 -12.06
CA LEU A 211 -9.98 -4.66 -10.99
C LEU A 211 -9.59 -3.92 -9.71
N VAL A 212 -10.58 -3.46 -8.95
CA VAL A 212 -10.37 -2.89 -7.62
C VAL A 212 -11.04 -3.77 -6.57
N ILE A 213 -10.26 -4.22 -5.60
CA ILE A 213 -10.67 -5.07 -4.49
C ILE A 213 -10.64 -4.25 -3.20
N LYS A 214 -11.76 -4.20 -2.50
CA LYS A 214 -11.84 -3.54 -1.21
C LYS A 214 -11.64 -4.54 -0.09
N VAL A 215 -10.69 -4.25 0.80
CA VAL A 215 -10.48 -5.00 2.03
C VAL A 215 -11.21 -4.30 3.17
N ASN A 216 -12.18 -4.98 3.75
CA ASN A 216 -12.99 -4.50 4.85
C ASN A 216 -12.69 -5.31 6.12
N ARG A 217 -12.26 -4.62 7.19
CA ARG A 217 -12.01 -5.22 8.51
C ARG A 217 -12.86 -4.50 9.56
N PRO A 218 -14.05 -5.03 9.89
CA PRO A 218 -15.04 -4.35 10.74
C PRO A 218 -14.54 -4.04 12.16
N THR A 219 -13.57 -4.80 12.67
CA THR A 219 -13.05 -4.68 14.04
C THR A 219 -12.05 -3.54 14.23
N HIS A 220 -11.50 -2.98 13.16
CA HIS A 220 -10.62 -1.82 13.26
C HIS A 220 -11.46 -0.53 13.40
N LYS A 221 -11.17 0.24 14.46
CA LYS A 221 -11.65 1.62 14.57
C LYS A 221 -11.25 2.35 13.30
N LYS A 222 -12.25 2.87 12.58
CA LYS A 222 -12.04 3.75 11.44
C LYS A 222 -11.15 4.89 11.91
N THR A 223 -9.88 4.88 11.56
CA THR A 223 -9.07 6.07 11.66
C THR A 223 -9.64 7.03 10.63
N THR A 224 -10.25 8.09 11.09
CA THR A 224 -10.81 9.16 10.26
C THR A 224 -9.67 9.99 9.68
N SER A 225 -8.92 9.42 8.76
CA SER A 225 -7.99 10.22 7.96
C SER A 225 -8.82 11.08 7.01
N PRO A 226 -8.56 12.39 6.90
CA PRO A 226 -9.23 13.25 5.92
C PRO A 226 -9.08 12.78 4.47
N LEU A 227 -8.06 11.96 4.17
CA LEU A 227 -7.86 11.31 2.86
C LEU A 227 -8.73 10.07 2.66
N SER A 228 -9.30 9.52 3.72
CA SER A 228 -10.24 8.39 3.63
C SER A 228 -11.69 8.83 3.51
N LYS A 229 -11.95 10.13 3.24
CA LYS A 229 -13.29 10.63 3.04
C LYS A 229 -13.88 10.03 1.78
N ASP A 230 -14.80 9.11 1.99
CA ASP A 230 -15.83 8.68 1.03
C ASP A 230 -15.41 8.62 -0.44
N ILE A 231 -14.18 8.12 -0.70
CA ILE A 231 -13.76 7.83 -2.06
C ILE A 231 -14.61 6.68 -2.55
N ASP A 232 -15.36 6.91 -3.61
CA ASP A 232 -16.01 5.86 -4.37
C ASP A 232 -14.92 5.11 -5.14
N TYR A 233 -14.49 3.99 -4.57
CA TYR A 233 -13.47 3.14 -5.20
C TYR A 233 -14.01 2.36 -6.40
N GLN A 234 -15.35 2.36 -6.62
CA GLN A 234 -15.98 1.55 -7.66
C GLN A 234 -15.43 0.11 -7.62
N GLU A 235 -15.41 -0.44 -6.40
CA GLU A 235 -14.89 -1.75 -6.15
C GLU A 235 -15.63 -2.84 -6.92
N ASP A 236 -14.88 -3.74 -7.55
CA ASP A 236 -15.42 -4.91 -8.26
C ASP A 236 -15.66 -6.07 -7.31
N MET A 237 -14.91 -6.11 -6.21
CA MET A 237 -14.93 -7.19 -5.23
C MET A 237 -14.69 -6.66 -3.83
N ILE A 238 -15.25 -7.33 -2.82
CA ILE A 238 -15.05 -7.01 -1.41
C ILE A 238 -14.55 -8.27 -0.69
N ILE A 239 -13.44 -8.13 0.03
CA ILE A 239 -12.92 -9.14 0.95
C ILE A 239 -13.20 -8.66 2.37
N ASN A 240 -14.02 -9.40 3.11
CA ASN A 240 -14.27 -9.14 4.52
C ASN A 240 -13.26 -9.94 5.35
N SER A 241 -12.24 -9.27 5.85
CA SER A 241 -11.22 -9.86 6.73
C SER A 241 -11.69 -9.82 8.19
N VAL A 242 -12.71 -10.60 8.51
CA VAL A 242 -13.28 -10.72 9.88
C VAL A 242 -12.61 -11.85 10.64
N GLU A 243 -12.15 -12.84 9.92
CA GLU A 243 -11.61 -14.10 10.42
C GLU A 243 -10.09 -14.04 10.62
N GLY A 244 -9.53 -15.07 11.22
CA GLY A 244 -8.09 -15.22 11.35
C GLY A 244 -7.38 -15.33 9.99
N LEU A 245 -6.08 -15.15 9.97
CA LEU A 245 -5.29 -15.15 8.74
C LEU A 245 -5.41 -16.47 7.97
N TYR A 246 -5.50 -17.59 8.68
CA TYR A 246 -5.67 -18.91 8.06
C TYR A 246 -7.08 -19.16 7.53
N ASP A 247 -8.09 -18.50 8.09
CA ASP A 247 -9.49 -18.76 7.77
C ASP A 247 -9.94 -18.11 6.45
N ILE A 248 -9.14 -17.18 5.92
CA ILE A 248 -9.46 -16.51 4.64
C ILE A 248 -8.99 -17.27 3.39
N GLU A 249 -8.40 -18.47 3.52
CA GLU A 249 -7.88 -19.27 2.41
C GLU A 249 -8.89 -19.43 1.27
N ASN A 250 -10.09 -19.89 1.57
CA ASN A 250 -11.12 -20.09 0.56
C ASN A 250 -11.53 -18.76 -0.11
N THR A 251 -11.58 -17.67 0.65
CA THR A 251 -11.91 -16.34 0.12
C THR A 251 -10.83 -15.89 -0.87
N ILE A 252 -9.56 -16.06 -0.54
CA ILE A 252 -8.43 -15.72 -1.43
C ILE A 252 -8.46 -16.59 -2.68
N TYR A 253 -8.61 -17.92 -2.52
CA TYR A 253 -8.71 -18.84 -3.65
C TYR A 253 -9.84 -18.46 -4.61
N CYS A 254 -11.07 -18.28 -4.10
CA CYS A 254 -12.21 -17.87 -4.93
C CYS A 254 -11.99 -16.51 -5.60
N THR A 255 -11.34 -15.57 -4.90
CA THR A 255 -10.97 -14.28 -5.47
C THR A 255 -10.02 -14.45 -6.65
N CYS A 256 -8.97 -15.25 -6.52
CA CYS A 256 -8.01 -15.52 -7.59
C CYS A 256 -8.68 -16.20 -8.79
N MET A 257 -9.53 -17.21 -8.56
CA MET A 257 -10.30 -17.86 -9.64
C MET A 257 -11.22 -16.89 -10.38
N ASN A 258 -11.87 -15.98 -9.66
CA ASN A 258 -12.71 -14.94 -10.28
C ASN A 258 -11.88 -13.96 -11.12
N ILE A 259 -10.68 -13.58 -10.64
CA ILE A 259 -9.73 -12.72 -11.38
C ILE A 259 -9.31 -13.42 -12.68
N MET A 260 -8.90 -14.67 -12.61
CA MET A 260 -8.45 -15.43 -13.77
C MET A 260 -9.56 -15.64 -14.82
N ASN A 261 -10.78 -15.93 -14.37
CA ASN A 261 -11.93 -16.17 -15.28
C ASN A 261 -12.41 -14.90 -16.01
N ARG A 262 -12.17 -13.71 -15.46
CA ARG A 262 -12.52 -12.43 -16.13
C ARG A 262 -11.61 -12.12 -17.30
N ASN A 263 -10.42 -12.72 -17.32
CA ASN A 263 -9.37 -12.45 -18.30
C ASN A 263 -9.30 -13.53 -19.42
N GLN A 264 -10.22 -14.50 -19.40
CA GLN A 264 -10.46 -15.45 -20.48
C GLN A 264 -11.59 -14.96 -21.40
#